data_dfa8d2649a4bb58b55d4612245740095
#
_entry.id   dfa8d2649a4bb58b55d4612245740095
#
_cell.length_a   1.000
_cell.length_b   1.000
_cell.length_c   1.000
_cell.angle_alpha   90.00
_cell.angle_beta   90.00
_cell.angle_gamma   90.00
#
_symmetry.space_group_name_H-M   'P 1'
#
loop_
_entity.id
_entity.type
_entity.pdbx_description
1 polymer ?
#
loop_
_entity_poly.entity_id
_entity_poly.type
_entity_poly.pdbx_seq_one_letter_code
_entity_poly.pdbx_strand_id
1 'polypeptide(L)'
;MKDYRSLWKKPHLVAAVMAGTAGVLAAAALGYALLGPGAPVSAAGAAGQVQEGPVEGYEAADHQNDEDTLSFRLDTSPEFEKGGKHGGLYLENPRENRYALQADIELEDGTVVYSSPVLEPDSHIDTVDLDEELEDGTYPAQARLFAVDPESGVIVGYVLQPIELRVGNAD
;
A
#
# COMPACT_ATOMS: atom_id res chain seq x y z
N MET A 1 28.20 4.56 -1.49
CA MET A 1 27.44 3.63 -0.65
C MET A 1 26.90 4.46 0.50
N LYS A 2 25.61 4.89 0.39
CA LYS A 2 24.94 5.66 1.47
C LYS A 2 24.79 4.75 2.68
N ASP A 3 25.22 5.23 3.84
CA ASP A 3 25.16 4.48 5.09
C ASP A 3 23.73 4.54 5.65
N TYR A 4 22.92 3.56 5.28
CA TYR A 4 21.52 3.41 5.72
C TYR A 4 21.38 3.17 7.24
N ARG A 5 22.48 2.99 7.98
CA ARG A 5 22.47 2.83 9.44
C ARG A 5 22.05 4.09 10.18
N SER A 6 22.09 5.26 9.55
CA SER A 6 21.70 6.53 10.18
C SER A 6 20.20 6.76 10.24
N LEU A 7 19.41 6.13 9.35
CA LEU A 7 17.93 6.22 9.32
C LEU A 7 17.29 5.55 10.53
N TRP A 8 17.98 4.60 11.16
CA TRP A 8 17.46 3.75 12.24
C TRP A 8 17.51 4.38 13.65
N LYS A 9 17.90 5.62 13.80
CA LYS A 9 18.14 6.25 15.11
C LYS A 9 17.13 7.28 15.58
N LYS A 10 16.02 7.52 14.86
CA LYS A 10 15.04 8.52 15.28
C LYS A 10 13.70 7.88 15.69
N PRO A 11 13.35 7.87 17.00
CA PRO A 11 12.12 7.24 17.49
C PRO A 11 10.90 8.16 17.49
N HIS A 12 10.76 9.12 16.56
CA HIS A 12 9.65 10.06 16.57
C HIS A 12 8.98 10.11 15.20
N LEU A 13 7.92 9.37 15.11
CA LEU A 13 7.09 9.23 13.93
C LEU A 13 5.73 9.89 14.17
N VAL A 14 5.36 10.81 13.30
CA VAL A 14 4.06 11.48 13.33
C VAL A 14 3.20 10.91 12.21
N ALA A 15 2.10 10.26 12.58
CA ALA A 15 1.06 9.87 11.64
C ALA A 15 0.08 11.03 11.48
N ALA A 16 -0.14 11.49 10.25
CA ALA A 16 -1.22 12.40 9.93
C ALA A 16 -2.32 11.62 9.18
N VAL A 17 -3.48 11.49 9.80
CA VAL A 17 -4.66 10.88 9.18
C VAL A 17 -5.59 12.00 8.75
N MET A 18 -5.88 12.08 7.45
CA MET A 18 -6.92 12.96 6.94
C MET A 18 -8.08 12.12 6.39
N ALA A 19 -9.22 12.20 7.06
CA ALA A 19 -10.42 11.48 6.68
C ALA A 19 -11.24 12.31 5.70
N GLY A 20 -11.40 11.82 4.48
CA GLY A 20 -12.39 12.28 3.51
C GLY A 20 -13.34 11.15 3.18
N THR A 21 -14.59 11.46 2.83
CA THR A 21 -15.59 10.47 2.41
C THR A 21 -15.16 9.82 1.09
N ALA A 22 -14.79 8.55 1.15
CA ALA A 22 -14.22 7.71 0.10
C ALA A 22 -12.70 7.91 -0.11
N GLY A 23 -11.91 7.22 0.67
CA GLY A 23 -10.45 7.15 0.56
C GLY A 23 -9.75 7.80 1.76
N VAL A 24 -9.00 7.02 2.49
CA VAL A 24 -8.17 7.50 3.60
C VAL A 24 -6.80 7.86 3.07
N LEU A 25 -6.43 9.14 3.14
CA LEU A 25 -5.03 9.52 3.03
C LEU A 25 -4.39 9.23 4.39
N ALA A 26 -3.57 8.21 4.46
CA ALA A 26 -2.78 7.93 5.64
C ALA A 26 -1.33 8.32 5.36
N ALA A 27 -0.81 9.31 6.09
CA ALA A 27 0.62 9.45 6.26
C ALA A 27 0.98 8.66 7.51
N ALA A 28 1.69 7.56 7.35
CA ALA A 28 2.05 6.72 8.47
C ALA A 28 3.55 6.66 8.63
N ALA A 29 3.89 6.62 9.87
CA ALA A 29 5.24 6.40 10.31
C ALA A 29 5.73 5.00 9.95
N LEU A 30 6.89 4.93 9.33
CA LEU A 30 7.53 3.65 9.00
C LEU A 30 7.86 2.89 10.28
N GLY A 31 7.17 1.75 10.50
CA GLY A 31 7.44 0.83 11.59
C GLY A 31 8.65 -0.08 11.30
N TYR A 32 9.28 -0.57 12.36
CA TYR A 32 10.37 -1.54 12.21
C TYR A 32 9.81 -2.87 11.71
N ALA A 33 10.31 -3.30 10.56
CA ALA A 33 9.96 -4.58 9.99
C ALA A 33 10.51 -5.74 10.82
N LEU A 34 9.70 -6.79 11.01
CA LEU A 34 10.17 -8.13 11.39
C LEU A 34 11.02 -8.77 10.28
N LEU A 35 10.93 -8.23 9.07
CA LEU A 35 11.85 -8.48 7.97
C LEU A 35 13.06 -7.56 8.20
N GLY A 36 14.23 -8.11 8.42
CA GLY A 36 15.46 -7.34 8.61
C GLY A 36 15.72 -6.38 7.44
N PRO A 37 16.51 -5.30 7.65
CA PRO A 37 16.84 -4.36 6.60
C PRO A 37 17.50 -5.08 5.42
N GLY A 38 17.02 -4.82 4.20
CA GLY A 38 17.58 -5.37 2.97
C GLY A 38 16.84 -6.57 2.39
N ALA A 39 15.61 -6.85 2.83
CA ALA A 39 14.78 -7.83 2.13
C ALA A 39 14.46 -7.31 0.71
N PRO A 40 14.69 -8.12 -0.35
CA PRO A 40 14.25 -7.75 -1.69
C PRO A 40 12.73 -7.73 -1.75
N VAL A 41 12.18 -6.83 -2.57
CA VAL A 41 10.75 -6.86 -2.90
C VAL A 41 10.39 -8.20 -3.54
N SER A 42 9.29 -8.79 -3.13
CA SER A 42 8.76 -9.96 -3.80
C SER A 42 8.29 -9.56 -5.19
N ALA A 43 8.81 -10.24 -6.21
CA ALA A 43 8.30 -10.16 -7.57
C ALA A 43 7.10 -11.10 -7.76
N ALA A 44 6.25 -11.26 -6.75
CA ALA A 44 5.03 -12.05 -6.86
C ALA A 44 4.16 -11.46 -7.96
N GLY A 45 3.56 -12.32 -8.76
CA GLY A 45 2.84 -11.99 -9.97
C GLY A 45 1.70 -11.02 -9.70
N ALA A 46 1.94 -9.75 -9.96
CA ALA A 46 1.02 -8.69 -9.65
C ALA A 46 -0.09 -8.64 -10.70
N ALA A 47 -1.29 -8.88 -10.27
CA ALA A 47 -2.47 -8.55 -11.04
C ALA A 47 -2.90 -7.13 -10.68
N GLY A 48 -2.89 -6.27 -11.67
CA GLY A 48 -3.22 -4.84 -11.56
C GLY A 48 -2.35 -4.01 -12.51
N GLN A 49 -2.96 -3.04 -13.18
CA GLN A 49 -2.22 -2.14 -14.08
C GLN A 49 -1.82 -0.88 -13.33
N VAL A 50 -0.52 -0.63 -13.28
CA VAL A 50 0.01 0.64 -12.77
C VAL A 50 -0.31 1.74 -13.78
N GLN A 51 -0.91 2.83 -13.31
CA GLN A 51 -1.24 4.03 -14.07
C GLN A 51 -0.43 5.21 -13.52
N GLU A 52 -0.06 6.15 -14.36
CA GLU A 52 0.59 7.40 -13.94
C GLU A 52 -0.45 8.40 -13.41
N GLY A 53 -0.04 9.22 -12.46
CA GLY A 53 -0.85 10.26 -11.86
C GLY A 53 -1.69 9.80 -10.66
N PRO A 54 -2.43 10.73 -10.02
CA PRO A 54 -3.28 10.43 -8.87
C PRO A 54 -4.55 9.68 -9.27
N VAL A 55 -5.13 8.97 -8.31
CA VAL A 55 -6.49 8.40 -8.46
C VAL A 55 -7.47 9.49 -8.83
N GLU A 56 -8.43 9.19 -9.70
CA GLU A 56 -9.43 10.15 -10.19
C GLU A 56 -10.15 10.86 -9.03
N GLY A 57 -10.25 12.18 -9.14
CA GLY A 57 -10.88 13.04 -8.11
C GLY A 57 -9.94 13.55 -7.02
N TYR A 58 -8.65 13.22 -7.07
CA TYR A 58 -7.65 13.74 -6.15
C TYR A 58 -6.63 14.62 -6.86
N GLU A 59 -6.20 15.70 -6.19
CA GLU A 59 -5.10 16.54 -6.67
C GLU A 59 -3.80 16.12 -5.98
N ALA A 60 -2.72 16.13 -6.76
CA ALA A 60 -1.41 15.86 -6.22
C ALA A 60 -0.95 17.01 -5.29
N ALA A 61 -0.28 16.66 -4.20
CA ALA A 61 0.31 17.64 -3.31
C ALA A 61 1.47 18.39 -3.99
N ASP A 62 1.67 19.65 -3.61
CA ASP A 62 2.68 20.52 -4.22
C ASP A 62 3.96 20.64 -3.35
N HIS A 63 4.25 19.61 -2.57
CA HIS A 63 5.43 19.52 -1.73
C HIS A 63 6.01 18.11 -1.76
N GLN A 64 7.27 17.96 -1.34
CA GLN A 64 7.92 16.67 -1.18
C GLN A 64 7.90 16.26 0.29
N ASN A 65 7.58 15.01 0.57
CA ASN A 65 7.65 14.44 1.91
C ASN A 65 9.07 14.39 2.46
N ASP A 66 9.18 14.43 3.78
CA ASP A 66 10.44 14.16 4.48
C ASP A 66 10.87 12.69 4.30
N GLU A 67 12.16 12.41 4.51
CA GLU A 67 12.75 11.07 4.37
C GLU A 67 12.12 10.00 5.28
N ASP A 68 11.46 10.41 6.36
CA ASP A 68 10.83 9.50 7.33
C ASP A 68 9.30 9.38 7.11
N THR A 69 8.77 9.91 5.99
CA THR A 69 7.33 9.97 5.72
C THR A 69 6.97 9.20 4.47
N LEU A 70 5.99 8.31 4.59
CA LEU A 70 5.31 7.64 3.48
C LEU A 70 3.84 8.02 3.48
N SER A 71 3.38 8.68 2.42
CA SER A 71 1.96 8.92 2.17
C SER A 71 1.41 7.86 1.22
N PHE A 72 0.16 7.50 1.38
CA PHE A 72 -0.54 6.61 0.45
C PHE A 72 -2.05 6.88 0.47
N ARG A 73 -2.73 6.49 -0.59
CA ARG A 73 -4.19 6.35 -0.60
C ARG A 73 -4.52 4.89 -0.84
N LEU A 74 -5.52 4.41 -0.11
CA LEU A 74 -5.98 3.04 -0.19
C LEU A 74 -7.46 3.02 0.20
N ASP A 75 -8.28 2.33 -0.57
CA ASP A 75 -9.64 2.03 -0.13
C ASP A 75 -9.59 1.06 1.07
N THR A 76 -10.20 1.45 2.18
CA THR A 76 -10.24 0.63 3.40
C THR A 76 -11.37 -0.38 3.43
N SER A 77 -12.25 -0.35 2.42
CA SER A 77 -13.36 -1.28 2.27
C SER A 77 -13.53 -1.70 0.79
N PRO A 78 -12.46 -2.20 0.15
CA PRO A 78 -12.47 -2.53 -1.26
C PRO A 78 -13.51 -3.60 -1.58
N GLU A 79 -14.24 -3.39 -2.68
CA GLU A 79 -15.29 -4.28 -3.16
C GLU A 79 -14.79 -5.15 -4.30
N PHE A 80 -15.03 -6.44 -4.18
CA PHE A 80 -14.71 -7.47 -5.18
C PHE A 80 -15.99 -8.09 -5.74
N GLU A 81 -15.96 -8.43 -7.02
CA GLU A 81 -17.08 -9.08 -7.70
C GLU A 81 -17.40 -10.44 -7.05
N LYS A 82 -18.61 -10.92 -7.35
CA LYS A 82 -19.01 -12.27 -6.97
C LYS A 82 -18.07 -13.31 -7.57
N GLY A 83 -17.57 -14.23 -6.74
CA GLY A 83 -16.50 -15.14 -7.10
C GLY A 83 -15.11 -14.61 -6.74
N GLY A 84 -15.05 -13.44 -6.09
CA GLY A 84 -13.98 -12.99 -5.24
C GLY A 84 -12.61 -12.77 -5.84
N LYS A 85 -12.55 -12.44 -7.13
CA LYS A 85 -11.24 -12.28 -7.77
C LYS A 85 -10.98 -10.85 -8.22
N HIS A 86 -11.89 -10.25 -8.97
CA HIS A 86 -11.71 -8.91 -9.53
C HIS A 86 -12.38 -7.84 -8.68
N GLY A 87 -11.69 -6.72 -8.39
CA GLY A 87 -12.24 -5.64 -7.58
C GLY A 87 -11.42 -4.36 -7.59
N GLY A 88 -11.99 -3.32 -6.98
CA GLY A 88 -11.35 -2.01 -6.85
C GLY A 88 -10.53 -1.94 -5.57
N LEU A 89 -9.22 -1.69 -5.68
CA LEU A 89 -8.34 -1.48 -4.54
C LEU A 89 -7.98 0.00 -4.32
N TYR A 90 -7.90 0.79 -5.40
CA TYR A 90 -7.57 2.22 -5.40
C TYR A 90 -6.34 2.55 -4.56
N LEU A 91 -5.24 1.84 -4.84
CA LEU A 91 -3.95 2.07 -4.18
C LEU A 91 -3.15 3.13 -4.95
N GLU A 92 -2.74 4.19 -4.25
CA GLU A 92 -1.90 5.25 -4.84
C GLU A 92 -0.63 5.46 -4.05
N ASN A 93 0.47 5.67 -4.78
CA ASN A 93 1.72 6.24 -4.29
C ASN A 93 1.80 7.71 -4.73
N PRO A 94 1.43 8.67 -3.86
CA PRO A 94 1.40 10.07 -4.22
C PRO A 94 2.77 10.62 -4.63
N ARG A 95 2.77 11.61 -5.52
CA ARG A 95 3.99 12.21 -6.10
C ARG A 95 4.92 12.88 -5.08
N GLU A 96 4.40 13.27 -3.90
CA GLU A 96 5.20 13.84 -2.82
C GLU A 96 6.11 12.84 -2.12
N ASN A 97 5.92 11.54 -2.35
CA ASN A 97 6.76 10.51 -1.78
C ASN A 97 8.15 10.48 -2.41
N ARG A 98 9.12 10.04 -1.63
CA ARG A 98 10.50 9.76 -2.06
C ARG A 98 10.74 8.28 -2.34
N TYR A 99 9.86 7.44 -1.82
CA TYR A 99 9.95 5.99 -1.90
C TYR A 99 8.95 5.45 -2.90
N ALA A 100 9.32 4.40 -3.58
CA ALA A 100 8.36 3.56 -4.26
C ALA A 100 7.53 2.80 -3.20
N LEU A 101 6.32 2.39 -3.58
CA LEU A 101 5.35 1.72 -2.71
C LEU A 101 5.08 0.31 -3.26
N GLN A 102 5.05 -0.68 -2.37
CA GLN A 102 4.50 -2.01 -2.65
C GLN A 102 3.52 -2.38 -1.56
N ALA A 103 2.46 -3.10 -1.87
CA ALA A 103 1.46 -3.54 -0.90
C ALA A 103 1.21 -5.03 -0.98
N ASP A 104 1.10 -5.67 0.19
CA ASP A 104 0.52 -7.01 0.35
C ASP A 104 -0.79 -6.89 1.11
N ILE A 105 -1.81 -7.63 0.68
CA ILE A 105 -3.08 -7.79 1.41
C ILE A 105 -3.09 -9.16 2.07
N GLU A 106 -3.15 -9.17 3.39
CA GLU A 106 -3.10 -10.36 4.22
C GLU A 106 -4.39 -10.50 5.04
N LEU A 107 -5.04 -11.66 4.96
CA LEU A 107 -6.21 -12.00 5.77
C LEU A 107 -5.80 -12.28 7.23
N GLU A 108 -6.78 -12.33 8.15
CA GLU A 108 -6.53 -12.59 9.57
C GLU A 108 -5.82 -13.94 9.85
N ASP A 109 -5.97 -14.91 8.98
CA ASP A 109 -5.30 -16.23 9.09
C ASP A 109 -3.85 -16.23 8.58
N GLY A 110 -3.37 -15.08 8.07
CA GLY A 110 -2.03 -14.91 7.52
C GLY A 110 -1.91 -15.23 6.03
N THR A 111 -3.02 -15.55 5.35
CA THR A 111 -3.01 -15.77 3.89
C THR A 111 -2.84 -14.45 3.17
N VAL A 112 -1.80 -14.33 2.34
CA VAL A 112 -1.63 -13.20 1.43
C VAL A 112 -2.44 -13.47 0.19
N VAL A 113 -3.47 -12.64 -0.04
CA VAL A 113 -4.40 -12.78 -1.18
C VAL A 113 -4.10 -11.83 -2.33
N TYR A 114 -3.20 -10.88 -2.13
CA TYR A 114 -2.75 -9.97 -3.18
C TYR A 114 -1.37 -9.39 -2.84
N SER A 115 -0.52 -9.27 -3.86
CA SER A 115 0.74 -8.51 -3.80
C SER A 115 0.83 -7.57 -4.99
N SER A 116 1.00 -6.28 -4.75
CA SER A 116 1.07 -5.28 -5.81
C SER A 116 2.42 -5.31 -6.54
N PRO A 117 2.47 -4.83 -7.79
CA PRO A 117 3.73 -4.34 -8.34
C PRO A 117 4.30 -3.20 -7.50
N VAL A 118 5.55 -2.84 -7.75
CA VAL A 118 6.14 -1.64 -7.17
C VAL A 118 5.56 -0.42 -7.89
N LEU A 119 4.97 0.50 -7.13
CA LEU A 119 4.44 1.77 -7.61
C LEU A 119 5.48 2.86 -7.36
N GLU A 120 5.95 3.47 -8.42
CA GLU A 120 6.78 4.68 -8.31
C GLU A 120 5.93 5.87 -7.80
N PRO A 121 6.54 6.91 -7.22
CA PRO A 121 5.80 8.14 -6.91
C PRO A 121 5.02 8.67 -8.12
N ASP A 122 3.81 9.20 -7.88
CA ASP A 122 2.87 9.66 -8.91
C ASP A 122 2.28 8.50 -9.75
N SER A 123 2.01 7.37 -9.12
CA SER A 123 1.33 6.24 -9.77
C SER A 123 0.29 5.59 -8.87
N HIS A 124 -0.67 4.91 -9.50
CA HIS A 124 -1.77 4.24 -8.80
C HIS A 124 -2.21 2.95 -9.50
N ILE A 125 -3.01 2.18 -8.79
CA ILE A 125 -3.75 1.00 -9.27
C ILE A 125 -5.20 1.17 -8.84
N ASP A 126 -6.14 1.10 -9.79
CA ASP A 126 -7.57 1.20 -9.49
C ASP A 126 -8.17 -0.18 -9.18
N THR A 127 -7.92 -1.15 -10.03
CA THR A 127 -8.49 -2.49 -9.96
C THR A 127 -7.41 -3.56 -9.94
N VAL A 128 -7.70 -4.64 -9.23
CA VAL A 128 -6.80 -5.77 -9.06
C VAL A 128 -7.53 -7.09 -9.19
N ASP A 129 -6.77 -8.15 -9.46
CA ASP A 129 -7.23 -9.51 -9.30
C ASP A 129 -6.55 -10.14 -8.09
N LEU A 130 -7.32 -10.70 -7.15
CA LEU A 130 -6.77 -11.46 -6.03
C LEU A 130 -6.08 -12.74 -6.54
N ASP A 131 -5.05 -13.18 -5.85
CA ASP A 131 -4.33 -14.41 -6.17
C ASP A 131 -5.22 -15.65 -5.93
N GLU A 132 -6.12 -15.56 -4.95
CA GLU A 132 -7.10 -16.60 -4.61
C GLU A 132 -8.54 -16.12 -4.77
N GLU A 133 -9.44 -17.03 -5.11
CA GLU A 133 -10.88 -16.78 -5.14
C GLU A 133 -11.43 -16.85 -3.71
N LEU A 134 -12.11 -15.78 -3.28
CA LEU A 134 -12.79 -15.73 -2.00
C LEU A 134 -14.30 -15.96 -2.20
N GLU A 135 -14.94 -16.66 -1.27
CA GLU A 135 -16.39 -16.79 -1.26
C GLU A 135 -17.08 -15.44 -0.97
N ASP A 136 -18.35 -15.31 -1.31
CA ASP A 136 -19.13 -14.10 -1.00
C ASP A 136 -19.11 -13.85 0.53
N GLY A 137 -18.72 -12.65 0.94
CA GLY A 137 -18.60 -12.31 2.35
C GLY A 137 -17.75 -11.08 2.63
N THR A 138 -17.53 -10.85 3.91
CA THR A 138 -16.70 -9.76 4.42
C THR A 138 -15.51 -10.35 5.16
N TYR A 139 -14.31 -9.93 4.79
CA TYR A 139 -13.06 -10.45 5.31
C TYR A 139 -12.24 -9.33 5.96
N PRO A 140 -12.09 -9.35 7.29
CA PRO A 140 -11.09 -8.50 7.93
C PRO A 140 -9.70 -8.86 7.39
N ALA A 141 -8.94 -7.85 7.02
CA ALA A 141 -7.63 -8.00 6.41
C ALA A 141 -6.70 -6.85 6.82
N GLN A 142 -5.44 -6.98 6.46
CA GLN A 142 -4.44 -5.96 6.69
C GLN A 142 -3.67 -5.70 5.39
N ALA A 143 -3.62 -4.45 4.97
CA ALA A 143 -2.69 -4.00 3.95
C ALA A 143 -1.34 -3.72 4.60
N ARG A 144 -0.29 -4.39 4.15
CA ARG A 144 1.10 -4.12 4.50
C ARG A 144 1.73 -3.32 3.38
N LEU A 145 2.04 -2.07 3.64
CA LEU A 145 2.51 -1.08 2.67
C LEU A 145 4.01 -0.86 2.88
N PHE A 146 4.81 -1.33 1.95
CA PHE A 146 6.27 -1.25 2.02
C PHE A 146 6.78 0.02 1.34
N ALA A 147 7.65 0.75 2.04
CA ALA A 147 8.47 1.78 1.42
C ALA A 147 9.71 1.11 0.80
N VAL A 148 9.90 1.31 -0.48
CA VAL A 148 10.98 0.73 -1.27
C VAL A 148 11.89 1.85 -1.74
N ASP A 149 13.18 1.73 -1.47
CA ASP A 149 14.16 2.68 -2.00
C ASP A 149 14.27 2.50 -3.52
N PRO A 150 13.99 3.54 -4.33
CA PRO A 150 13.90 3.41 -5.78
C PRO A 150 15.25 3.16 -6.47
N GLU A 151 16.38 3.48 -5.80
CA GLU A 151 17.71 3.27 -6.36
C GLU A 151 18.21 1.83 -6.13
N SER A 152 17.91 1.26 -4.97
CA SER A 152 18.41 -0.06 -4.58
C SER A 152 17.37 -1.17 -4.66
N GLY A 153 16.08 -0.85 -4.76
CA GLY A 153 14.97 -1.81 -4.69
C GLY A 153 14.82 -2.47 -3.31
N VAL A 154 15.35 -1.86 -2.26
CA VAL A 154 15.36 -2.43 -0.91
C VAL A 154 14.22 -1.85 -0.09
N ILE A 155 13.50 -2.71 0.65
CA ILE A 155 12.49 -2.28 1.61
C ILE A 155 13.20 -1.54 2.76
N VAL A 156 12.82 -0.29 2.99
CA VAL A 156 13.36 0.57 4.06
C VAL A 156 12.43 0.67 5.27
N GLY A 157 11.16 0.27 5.10
CA GLY A 157 10.18 0.23 6.18
C GLY A 157 8.82 -0.21 5.67
N TYR A 158 7.85 -0.32 6.56
CA TYR A 158 6.46 -0.62 6.18
C TYR A 158 5.44 0.00 7.13
N VAL A 159 4.21 0.07 6.66
CA VAL A 159 3.03 0.49 7.41
C VAL A 159 1.99 -0.61 7.37
N LEU A 160 1.24 -0.79 8.44
CA LEU A 160 0.11 -1.70 8.52
C LEU A 160 -1.18 -0.89 8.55
N GLN A 161 -2.06 -1.12 7.58
CA GLN A 161 -3.36 -0.49 7.47
C GLN A 161 -4.46 -1.56 7.54
N PRO A 162 -5.29 -1.58 8.59
CA PRO A 162 -6.48 -2.44 8.63
C PRO A 162 -7.45 -2.08 7.51
N ILE A 163 -7.96 -3.10 6.84
CA ILE A 163 -8.95 -2.99 5.77
C ILE A 163 -10.01 -4.10 5.91
N GLU A 164 -11.10 -3.98 5.18
CA GLU A 164 -12.18 -4.97 5.14
C GLU A 164 -12.51 -5.29 3.69
N LEU A 165 -12.12 -6.46 3.20
CA LEU A 165 -12.48 -6.90 1.85
C LEU A 165 -13.95 -7.30 1.81
N ARG A 166 -14.71 -6.77 0.84
CA ARG A 166 -16.10 -7.15 0.59
C ARG A 166 -16.19 -7.88 -0.73
N VAL A 167 -16.64 -9.12 -0.68
CA VAL A 167 -16.75 -10.01 -1.86
C VAL A 167 -18.21 -10.32 -2.13
N GLY A 168 -18.61 -10.17 -3.39
CA GLY A 168 -20.01 -10.27 -3.78
C GLY A 168 -20.80 -9.02 -3.39
N ASN A 169 -22.07 -8.96 -3.79
CA ASN A 169 -22.96 -7.91 -3.31
C ASN A 169 -23.34 -8.23 -1.86
N ALA A 170 -22.67 -7.57 -0.92
CA ALA A 170 -23.16 -7.52 0.44
C ALA A 170 -24.45 -6.67 0.43
N ASP A 171 -25.61 -7.33 0.44
CA ASP A 171 -26.91 -6.70 0.72
C ASP A 171 -26.95 -6.19 2.16
#